data_517ecf27d65303dff1397879bf27461e
#
_entry.id   517ecf27d65303dff1397879bf27461e
#
_cell.length_a   1.000
_cell.length_b   1.000
_cell.length_c   1.000
_cell.angle_alpha   90.00
_cell.angle_beta   90.00
_cell.angle_gamma   90.00
#
_symmetry.space_group_name_H-M   'P 1'
#
loop_
_entity.id
_entity.type
_entity.pdbx_description
1 polymer ?
#
loop_
_entity_poly.entity_id
_entity_poly.type
_entity_poly.pdbx_seq_one_letter_code
_entity_poly.pdbx_strand_id
1 'polypeptide(L)'
;MTVQHQSYLELKKDVGEEFARKTILYNLESFNKNIRATARATKCSPHTVYLAIGKEKKGNLKDSSHRPKSKHPCYIEEEKERMVIEYRKKTKLGKRRLRYYIFQKEGINIAESTIGKVIKRAGLERKRRKRVKRSRGSPFYNMAFLFPFQELQVDVKEILDKETLPKEVYRHLEASNLPLFQWTVIDVLTRIRFLSFSYRKDWFCGKAYLQLIIWWIRSFGFHYPLHIQSDGGVEFAASAPGSFKRNLERVFKPLGVTRSIIRKGHPEDDAFVERSHQTDDQEFYIPYLLMIKNEKDLIKRGIWWQKIYNLDRPHQGLGNLTPYEKLKSLGYVTGEEICLFPTLILDSVCCLDPFKIKTKSVQYHLDHDQ
;
A
#
# COMPACT_ATOMS: atom_id res chain seq x y z
N MET A 1 6.02 39.47 -59.06
CA MET A 1 5.60 38.51 -58.06
C MET A 1 5.63 39.20 -56.70
N THR A 2 4.48 39.56 -56.17
CA THR A 2 4.35 40.17 -54.85
C THR A 2 4.67 39.15 -53.79
N VAL A 3 5.85 39.25 -53.21
CA VAL A 3 6.21 38.43 -52.05
C VAL A 3 5.23 38.82 -50.94
N GLN A 4 4.30 37.93 -50.58
CA GLN A 4 3.46 38.11 -49.44
C GLN A 4 4.37 38.23 -48.20
N HIS A 5 4.33 39.43 -47.57
CA HIS A 5 5.12 39.73 -46.38
C HIS A 5 4.56 38.92 -45.17
N GLN A 6 5.03 37.68 -45.01
CA GLN A 6 4.78 36.92 -43.81
C GLN A 6 5.43 37.58 -42.58
N SER A 7 4.74 37.60 -41.46
CA SER A 7 5.30 38.10 -40.22
C SER A 7 6.46 37.20 -39.73
N TYR A 8 7.37 37.79 -38.94
CA TYR A 8 8.44 37.02 -38.30
C TYR A 8 7.93 35.77 -37.52
N LEU A 9 6.79 35.93 -36.86
CA LEU A 9 6.19 34.81 -36.09
C LEU A 9 5.67 33.69 -36.97
N GLU A 10 5.06 34.03 -38.10
CA GLU A 10 4.63 33.04 -39.10
C GLU A 10 5.82 32.31 -39.72
N LEU A 11 6.82 33.08 -40.17
CA LEU A 11 8.07 32.50 -40.69
C LEU A 11 8.76 31.58 -39.65
N LYS A 12 8.82 32.02 -38.41
CA LYS A 12 9.41 31.20 -37.33
C LYS A 12 8.65 29.88 -37.13
N LYS A 13 7.33 29.90 -37.29
CA LYS A 13 6.46 28.72 -37.13
C LYS A 13 6.58 27.75 -38.33
N ASP A 14 6.62 28.31 -39.55
CA ASP A 14 6.53 27.52 -40.77
C ASP A 14 7.89 26.94 -41.21
N VAL A 15 8.95 27.74 -41.12
CA VAL A 15 10.29 27.40 -41.64
C VAL A 15 11.39 27.41 -40.58
N GLY A 16 11.04 27.70 -39.35
CA GLY A 16 11.95 27.66 -38.22
C GLY A 16 12.64 28.99 -37.94
N GLU A 17 13.22 29.07 -36.74
CA GLU A 17 13.77 30.30 -36.15
C GLU A 17 15.04 30.81 -36.84
N GLU A 18 15.85 29.90 -37.36
CA GLU A 18 17.08 30.28 -38.06
C GLU A 18 16.77 30.97 -39.35
N PHE A 19 15.87 30.45 -40.15
CA PHE A 19 15.45 31.05 -41.42
C PHE A 19 14.73 32.37 -41.18
N ALA A 20 13.83 32.44 -40.20
CA ALA A 20 13.14 33.68 -39.87
C ALA A 20 14.11 34.83 -39.48
N ARG A 21 15.20 34.52 -38.77
CA ARG A 21 16.24 35.52 -38.45
C ARG A 21 17.11 35.88 -39.63
N LYS A 22 17.46 34.92 -40.49
CA LYS A 22 18.14 35.25 -41.77
C LYS A 22 17.33 36.22 -42.62
N THR A 23 16.00 36.01 -42.64
CA THR A 23 15.08 36.96 -43.34
C THR A 23 15.09 38.34 -42.72
N ILE A 24 15.14 38.47 -41.39
CA ILE A 24 15.30 39.78 -40.72
C ILE A 24 16.65 40.44 -41.12
N LEU A 25 17.73 39.69 -41.11
CA LEU A 25 19.07 40.19 -41.42
C LEU A 25 19.16 40.62 -42.89
N TYR A 26 18.61 39.85 -43.80
CA TYR A 26 18.53 40.21 -45.22
C TYR A 26 17.76 41.49 -45.43
N ASN A 27 16.58 41.65 -44.80
CA ASN A 27 15.81 42.88 -44.87
C ASN A 27 16.54 44.07 -44.21
N LEU A 28 17.33 43.81 -43.14
CA LEU A 28 18.13 44.87 -42.49
C LEU A 28 19.17 45.44 -43.43
N GLU A 29 19.85 44.61 -44.18
CA GLU A 29 20.81 45.09 -45.21
C GLU A 29 20.07 45.82 -46.35
N SER A 30 18.93 45.32 -46.81
CA SER A 30 18.11 45.95 -47.84
C SER A 30 17.58 47.35 -47.46
N PHE A 31 17.38 47.59 -46.17
CA PHE A 31 16.93 48.88 -45.61
C PHE A 31 18.09 49.72 -45.05
N ASN A 32 19.32 49.54 -45.56
CA ASN A 32 20.50 50.29 -45.11
C ASN A 32 20.67 50.32 -43.59
N LYS A 33 20.49 49.20 -42.94
CA LYS A 33 20.59 49.00 -41.49
C LYS A 33 19.56 49.80 -40.66
N ASN A 34 18.45 50.25 -41.29
CA ASN A 34 17.36 50.91 -40.59
C ASN A 34 16.50 49.90 -39.82
N ILE A 35 16.70 49.83 -38.51
CA ILE A 35 16.04 48.88 -37.61
C ILE A 35 14.51 49.04 -37.60
N ARG A 36 14.03 50.31 -37.58
CA ARG A 36 12.58 50.60 -37.56
C ARG A 36 11.89 50.20 -38.86
N ALA A 37 12.55 50.44 -40.01
CA ALA A 37 12.05 50.04 -41.32
C ALA A 37 12.01 48.48 -41.42
N THR A 38 13.07 47.81 -41.02
CA THR A 38 13.15 46.33 -40.96
C THR A 38 12.07 45.72 -40.07
N ALA A 39 11.89 46.26 -38.86
CA ALA A 39 10.87 45.79 -37.92
C ALA A 39 9.44 45.88 -38.48
N ARG A 40 9.14 47.00 -39.19
CA ARG A 40 7.86 47.16 -39.90
C ARG A 40 7.68 46.16 -41.06
N ALA A 41 8.71 46.01 -41.88
CA ALA A 41 8.68 45.09 -43.03
C ALA A 41 8.49 43.64 -42.63
N THR A 42 9.15 43.19 -41.55
CA THR A 42 9.07 41.81 -41.01
C THR A 42 7.97 41.64 -39.96
N LYS A 43 7.17 42.70 -39.71
CA LYS A 43 6.09 42.71 -38.69
C LYS A 43 6.57 42.17 -37.34
N CYS A 44 7.73 42.63 -36.87
CA CYS A 44 8.28 42.24 -35.58
C CYS A 44 8.65 43.51 -34.74
N SER A 45 9.01 43.29 -33.46
CA SER A 45 9.49 44.40 -32.65
C SER A 45 10.92 44.81 -33.03
N PRO A 46 11.31 46.10 -32.86
CA PRO A 46 12.71 46.52 -33.02
C PRO A 46 13.68 45.72 -32.18
N HIS A 47 13.27 45.27 -30.99
CA HIS A 47 14.05 44.40 -30.11
C HIS A 47 14.37 43.05 -30.78
N THR A 48 13.42 42.48 -31.54
CA THR A 48 13.63 41.22 -32.29
C THR A 48 14.74 41.39 -33.34
N VAL A 49 14.79 42.54 -34.00
CA VAL A 49 15.86 42.87 -34.97
C VAL A 49 17.22 42.95 -34.24
N TYR A 50 17.29 43.65 -33.11
CA TYR A 50 18.52 43.69 -32.30
C TYR A 50 18.97 42.28 -31.82
N LEU A 51 18.02 41.43 -31.40
CA LEU A 51 18.33 40.04 -31.05
C LEU A 51 18.89 39.25 -32.25
N ALA A 52 18.35 39.44 -33.45
CA ALA A 52 18.88 38.78 -34.65
C ALA A 52 20.32 39.21 -34.94
N ILE A 53 20.62 40.51 -34.88
CA ILE A 53 21.98 41.08 -35.04
C ILE A 53 22.92 40.51 -33.97
N GLY A 54 22.48 40.48 -32.70
CA GLY A 54 23.30 39.97 -31.61
C GLY A 54 23.58 38.48 -31.73
N LYS A 55 22.68 37.70 -32.29
CA LYS A 55 22.85 36.27 -32.54
C LYS A 55 23.73 36.00 -33.75
N GLU A 56 23.64 36.81 -34.80
CA GLU A 56 24.53 36.78 -35.97
C GLU A 56 25.98 37.00 -35.56
N LYS A 57 26.26 38.02 -34.75
CA LYS A 57 27.60 38.31 -34.21
C LYS A 57 28.18 37.13 -33.42
N LYS A 58 27.31 36.30 -32.81
CA LYS A 58 27.71 35.10 -32.07
C LYS A 58 27.78 33.87 -32.95
N GLY A 59 27.54 33.97 -34.26
CA GLY A 59 27.57 32.84 -35.19
C GLY A 59 26.46 31.78 -34.97
N ASN A 60 25.43 32.09 -34.16
CA ASN A 60 24.34 31.13 -33.88
C ASN A 60 22.99 31.82 -33.88
N LEU A 61 22.21 31.58 -34.94
CA LEU A 61 20.86 32.14 -35.11
C LEU A 61 19.75 31.35 -34.42
N LYS A 62 20.08 30.16 -33.81
CA LYS A 62 19.08 29.36 -33.13
C LYS A 62 18.76 29.92 -31.74
N ASP A 63 17.59 29.57 -31.23
CA ASP A 63 17.23 29.93 -29.87
C ASP A 63 18.08 29.15 -28.86
N SER A 64 18.50 29.85 -27.84
CA SER A 64 19.20 29.21 -26.73
C SER A 64 18.20 28.34 -25.93
N SER A 65 18.62 27.23 -25.44
CA SER A 65 17.79 26.43 -24.53
C SER A 65 17.36 27.26 -23.32
N HIS A 66 16.08 27.31 -23.04
CA HIS A 66 15.53 27.91 -21.83
C HIS A 66 15.70 27.03 -20.59
N ARG A 67 16.34 25.86 -20.72
CA ARG A 67 16.63 24.99 -19.56
C ARG A 67 17.61 25.68 -18.64
N PRO A 68 17.34 25.70 -17.33
CA PRO A 68 18.29 26.23 -16.35
C PRO A 68 19.65 25.53 -16.48
N LYS A 69 20.73 26.30 -16.49
CA LYS A 69 22.11 25.75 -16.54
C LYS A 69 22.55 25.17 -15.19
N SER A 70 21.96 25.62 -14.10
CA SER A 70 22.19 25.11 -12.75
C SER A 70 21.20 24.01 -12.39
N LYS A 71 21.61 23.09 -11.53
CA LYS A 71 20.70 22.10 -10.94
C LYS A 71 19.61 22.83 -10.17
N HIS A 72 18.34 22.36 -10.33
CA HIS A 72 17.20 22.93 -9.61
C HIS A 72 17.43 22.82 -8.09
N PRO A 73 17.06 23.81 -7.25
CA PRO A 73 17.23 23.74 -5.79
C PRO A 73 16.65 22.47 -5.14
N CYS A 74 15.60 21.92 -5.76
CA CYS A 74 14.99 20.64 -5.33
C CYS A 74 15.56 19.42 -6.07
N TYR A 75 16.77 19.52 -6.64
CA TYR A 75 17.45 18.38 -7.24
C TYR A 75 17.81 17.38 -6.14
N ILE A 76 17.41 16.15 -6.34
CA ILE A 76 17.79 15.07 -5.43
C ILE A 76 19.16 14.49 -5.85
N GLU A 77 20.07 14.33 -4.92
CA GLU A 77 21.37 13.67 -5.13
C GLU A 77 21.14 12.22 -5.55
N GLU A 78 22.00 11.70 -6.41
CA GLU A 78 21.87 10.33 -6.94
C GLU A 78 21.83 9.26 -5.85
N GLU A 79 22.57 9.46 -4.79
CA GLU A 79 22.60 8.55 -3.64
C GLU A 79 21.26 8.49 -2.93
N LYS A 80 20.66 9.63 -2.67
CA LYS A 80 19.30 9.73 -2.09
C LYS A 80 18.24 9.16 -3.04
N GLU A 81 18.42 9.33 -4.36
CA GLU A 81 17.51 8.76 -5.35
C GLU A 81 17.58 7.23 -5.36
N ARG A 82 18.79 6.65 -5.32
CA ARG A 82 19.01 5.19 -5.21
C ARG A 82 18.39 4.64 -3.93
N MET A 83 18.60 5.30 -2.80
CA MET A 83 17.97 4.94 -1.52
C MET A 83 16.45 4.90 -1.60
N VAL A 84 15.82 5.91 -2.18
CA VAL A 84 14.35 5.95 -2.37
C VAL A 84 13.88 4.77 -3.22
N ILE A 85 14.58 4.45 -4.30
CA ILE A 85 14.26 3.32 -5.19
C ILE A 85 14.40 1.99 -4.46
N GLU A 86 15.47 1.79 -3.71
CA GLU A 86 15.74 0.58 -2.94
C GLU A 86 14.65 0.34 -1.89
N TYR A 87 14.40 1.33 -1.02
CA TYR A 87 13.36 1.24 -0.02
C TYR A 87 11.97 1.08 -0.63
N ARG A 88 11.70 1.73 -1.77
CA ARG A 88 10.44 1.52 -2.48
C ARG A 88 10.30 0.08 -2.99
N LYS A 89 11.36 -0.52 -3.53
CA LYS A 89 11.37 -1.91 -3.97
C LYS A 89 11.21 -2.88 -2.79
N LYS A 90 11.88 -2.59 -1.66
CA LYS A 90 11.88 -3.43 -0.45
C LYS A 90 10.53 -3.38 0.29
N THR A 91 9.97 -2.19 0.51
CA THR A 91 8.80 -2.00 1.40
C THR A 91 7.47 -1.87 0.65
N LYS A 92 7.48 -1.59 -0.65
CA LYS A 92 6.31 -1.25 -1.46
C LYS A 92 5.47 -0.07 -0.92
N LEU A 93 5.99 0.71 0.03
CA LEU A 93 5.30 1.84 0.65
C LEU A 93 5.05 2.98 -0.36
N GLY A 94 3.89 3.65 -0.27
CA GLY A 94 3.61 4.87 -1.04
C GLY A 94 4.44 6.06 -0.55
N LYS A 95 4.54 7.13 -1.36
CA LYS A 95 5.42 8.29 -1.14
C LYS A 95 5.36 8.89 0.28
N ARG A 96 4.16 9.01 0.90
CA ARG A 96 3.99 9.57 2.25
C ARG A 96 4.62 8.69 3.32
N ARG A 97 4.30 7.39 3.32
CA ARG A 97 4.85 6.43 4.26
C ARG A 97 6.33 6.19 4.03
N LEU A 98 6.76 6.17 2.76
CA LEU A 98 8.17 6.01 2.40
C LEU A 98 9.02 7.17 2.91
N ARG A 99 8.51 8.43 2.88
CA ARG A 99 9.16 9.58 3.51
C ARG A 99 9.40 9.34 4.99
N TYR A 100 8.34 8.93 5.71
CA TYR A 100 8.44 8.67 7.14
C TYR A 100 9.39 7.51 7.44
N TYR A 101 9.28 6.41 6.69
CA TYR A 101 10.14 5.25 6.83
C TYR A 101 11.64 5.58 6.63
N ILE A 102 11.97 6.32 5.58
CA ILE A 102 13.35 6.77 5.32
C ILE A 102 13.84 7.68 6.45
N PHE A 103 13.00 8.60 6.91
CA PHE A 103 13.37 9.48 8.03
C PHE A 103 13.67 8.70 9.31
N GLN A 104 12.87 7.70 9.65
CA GLN A 104 13.07 6.85 10.83
C GLN A 104 14.34 5.97 10.74
N LYS A 105 14.65 5.47 9.55
CA LYS A 105 15.78 4.55 9.38
C LYS A 105 17.11 5.28 9.15
N GLU A 106 17.09 6.37 8.41
CA GLU A 106 18.31 7.06 7.93
C GLU A 106 18.46 8.49 8.48
N GLY A 107 17.46 9.01 9.19
CA GLY A 107 17.44 10.40 9.63
C GLY A 107 17.29 11.43 8.50
N ILE A 108 17.10 10.99 7.26
CA ILE A 108 17.08 11.85 6.07
C ILE A 108 15.64 12.28 5.73
N ASN A 109 15.42 13.59 5.72
CA ASN A 109 14.11 14.15 5.35
C ASN A 109 14.07 14.49 3.85
N ILE A 110 13.32 13.71 3.07
CA ILE A 110 13.11 13.95 1.63
C ILE A 110 11.64 14.36 1.43
N ALA A 111 11.42 15.45 0.69
CA ALA A 111 10.06 15.92 0.42
C ALA A 111 9.20 14.87 -0.30
N GLU A 112 7.94 14.73 0.11
CA GLU A 112 6.98 13.76 -0.45
C GLU A 112 6.82 13.90 -1.98
N SER A 113 6.82 15.14 -2.48
CA SER A 113 6.77 15.43 -3.91
C SER A 113 8.00 14.90 -4.66
N THR A 114 9.18 15.00 -4.06
CA THR A 114 10.44 14.50 -4.62
C THR A 114 10.44 12.99 -4.67
N ILE A 115 10.06 12.33 -3.58
CA ILE A 115 9.88 10.85 -3.54
C ILE A 115 8.89 10.41 -4.62
N GLY A 116 7.76 11.14 -4.78
CA GLY A 116 6.78 10.84 -5.82
C GLY A 116 7.35 10.94 -7.23
N LYS A 117 8.18 11.95 -7.51
CA LYS A 117 8.87 12.10 -8.81
C LYS A 117 9.87 10.97 -9.06
N VAL A 118 10.64 10.57 -8.05
CA VAL A 118 11.60 9.44 -8.14
C VAL A 118 10.87 8.15 -8.44
N ILE A 119 9.80 7.83 -7.70
CA ILE A 119 8.99 6.63 -7.92
C ILE A 119 8.44 6.59 -9.36
N LYS A 120 7.98 7.74 -9.87
CA LYS A 120 7.46 7.86 -11.23
C LYS A 120 8.56 7.63 -12.29
N ARG A 121 9.70 8.29 -12.16
CA ARG A 121 10.85 8.13 -13.08
C ARG A 121 11.35 6.68 -13.11
N ALA A 122 11.36 6.02 -11.96
CA ALA A 122 11.77 4.62 -11.84
C ALA A 122 10.70 3.61 -12.30
N GLY A 123 9.53 4.04 -12.79
CA GLY A 123 8.46 3.14 -13.22
C GLY A 123 7.82 2.33 -12.09
N LEU A 124 8.01 2.74 -10.83
CA LEU A 124 7.53 2.03 -9.64
C LEU A 124 6.17 2.54 -9.13
N GLU A 125 5.40 3.22 -9.98
CA GLU A 125 4.05 3.67 -9.65
C GLU A 125 3.08 2.49 -9.57
N ARG A 126 2.11 2.60 -8.65
CA ARG A 126 0.97 1.67 -8.61
C ARG A 126 -0.14 2.15 -9.53
N LYS A 127 -0.76 1.26 -10.27
CA LYS A 127 -1.99 1.57 -11.01
C LYS A 127 -3.05 2.03 -10.01
N ARG A 128 -3.59 3.24 -10.21
CA ARG A 128 -4.66 3.77 -9.37
C ARG A 128 -5.98 3.08 -9.73
N ARG A 129 -6.61 2.41 -8.76
CA ARG A 129 -8.02 2.00 -8.89
C ARG A 129 -8.92 3.24 -8.82
N LYS A 130 -9.99 3.28 -9.61
CA LYS A 130 -11.02 4.34 -9.51
C LYS A 130 -11.59 4.32 -8.08
N ARG A 131 -11.55 5.47 -7.41
CA ARG A 131 -12.16 5.63 -6.09
C ARG A 131 -13.68 5.67 -6.25
N VAL A 132 -14.37 4.71 -5.67
CA VAL A 132 -15.81 4.81 -5.44
C VAL A 132 -16.00 5.82 -4.29
N LYS A 133 -16.78 6.88 -4.52
CA LYS A 133 -17.17 7.81 -3.46
C LYS A 133 -18.13 7.07 -2.53
N ARG A 134 -17.66 6.70 -1.34
CA ARG A 134 -18.52 6.19 -0.26
C ARG A 134 -18.91 7.35 0.66
N SER A 135 -20.13 7.38 1.17
CA SER A 135 -20.54 8.30 2.22
C SER A 135 -19.67 8.04 3.45
N ARG A 136 -19.26 9.11 4.13
CA ARG A 136 -18.59 8.99 5.43
C ARG A 136 -19.69 8.80 6.48
N GLY A 137 -19.91 7.56 6.90
CA GLY A 137 -20.69 7.28 8.10
C GLY A 137 -20.02 7.86 9.36
N SER A 138 -20.78 8.05 10.42
CA SER A 138 -20.25 8.38 11.73
C SER A 138 -19.28 7.27 12.20
N PRO A 139 -18.17 7.59 12.86
CA PRO A 139 -17.26 6.58 13.39
C PRO A 139 -18.02 5.70 14.40
N PHE A 140 -17.99 4.40 14.17
CA PHE A 140 -18.66 3.42 15.04
C PHE A 140 -18.02 3.36 16.44
N TYR A 141 -16.71 3.62 16.53
CA TYR A 141 -15.96 3.57 17.77
C TYR A 141 -15.53 4.96 18.25
N ASN A 142 -15.71 5.22 19.53
CA ASN A 142 -15.09 6.37 20.19
C ASN A 142 -13.68 5.98 20.69
N MET A 143 -12.69 6.25 19.86
CA MET A 143 -11.29 5.87 20.09
C MET A 143 -10.68 6.43 21.37
N ALA A 144 -11.27 7.52 21.93
CA ALA A 144 -10.76 8.15 23.13
C ALA A 144 -10.98 7.31 24.41
N PHE A 145 -11.96 6.40 24.37
CA PHE A 145 -12.33 5.57 25.53
C PHE A 145 -11.91 4.10 25.37
N LEU A 146 -11.22 3.75 24.28
CA LEU A 146 -10.76 2.37 24.07
C LEU A 146 -9.41 2.11 24.74
N PHE A 147 -9.28 0.91 25.27
CA PHE A 147 -8.00 0.33 25.67
C PHE A 147 -7.44 -0.55 24.55
N PRO A 148 -6.11 -0.72 24.43
CA PRO A 148 -5.51 -1.62 23.45
C PRO A 148 -6.08 -3.05 23.58
N PHE A 149 -6.43 -3.65 22.44
CA PHE A 149 -7.06 -4.98 22.33
C PHE A 149 -8.47 -5.11 22.94
N GLN A 150 -9.05 -4.04 23.47
CA GLN A 150 -10.43 -4.10 23.98
C GLN A 150 -11.43 -4.41 22.87
N GLU A 151 -11.25 -3.82 21.71
CA GLU A 151 -12.10 -4.01 20.52
C GLU A 151 -11.28 -4.62 19.38
N LEU A 152 -11.63 -5.85 19.02
CA LEU A 152 -10.98 -6.62 17.97
C LEU A 152 -11.93 -6.82 16.80
N GLN A 153 -11.47 -6.54 15.59
CA GLN A 153 -12.15 -6.95 14.37
C GLN A 153 -11.51 -8.21 13.82
N VAL A 154 -12.32 -9.18 13.43
CA VAL A 154 -11.86 -10.43 12.84
C VAL A 154 -12.56 -10.67 11.51
N ASP A 155 -11.79 -11.09 10.52
CA ASP A 155 -12.32 -11.45 9.21
C ASP A 155 -11.43 -12.50 8.54
N VAL A 156 -12.01 -13.24 7.60
CA VAL A 156 -11.32 -14.27 6.82
C VAL A 156 -11.28 -13.84 5.36
N LYS A 157 -10.08 -13.52 4.90
CA LYS A 157 -9.86 -13.21 3.49
C LYS A 157 -9.65 -14.49 2.69
N GLU A 158 -10.42 -14.65 1.63
CA GLU A 158 -10.08 -15.59 0.57
C GLU A 158 -8.94 -15.03 -0.28
N ILE A 159 -7.80 -15.73 -0.29
CA ILE A 159 -6.60 -15.26 -1.00
C ILE A 159 -6.82 -15.29 -2.52
N LEU A 160 -7.61 -16.26 -2.99
CA LEU A 160 -8.03 -16.40 -4.39
C LEU A 160 -9.10 -15.40 -4.85
N ASP A 161 -9.13 -14.20 -4.31
CA ASP A 161 -10.07 -13.19 -4.80
C ASP A 161 -9.76 -12.80 -6.26
N LYS A 162 -10.59 -13.31 -7.19
CA LYS A 162 -10.45 -13.17 -8.66
C LYS A 162 -10.47 -11.73 -9.16
N GLU A 163 -10.97 -10.82 -8.40
CA GLU A 163 -11.03 -9.41 -8.78
C GLU A 163 -9.77 -8.62 -8.41
N THR A 164 -9.00 -9.09 -7.45
CA THR A 164 -7.93 -8.30 -6.85
C THR A 164 -6.53 -8.69 -7.28
N LEU A 165 -6.31 -9.99 -7.59
CA LEU A 165 -5.00 -10.50 -7.94
C LEU A 165 -4.83 -10.71 -9.46
N PRO A 166 -3.61 -10.62 -10.00
CA PRO A 166 -3.32 -10.96 -11.40
C PRO A 166 -3.57 -12.45 -11.69
N LYS A 167 -3.96 -12.78 -12.92
CA LYS A 167 -4.25 -14.18 -13.35
C LYS A 167 -3.10 -15.15 -13.13
N GLU A 168 -1.86 -14.70 -13.20
CA GLU A 168 -0.66 -15.50 -12.98
C GLU A 168 -0.57 -15.97 -11.53
N VAL A 169 -0.95 -15.12 -10.58
CA VAL A 169 -0.96 -15.42 -9.15
C VAL A 169 -1.97 -16.52 -8.82
N TYR A 170 -3.11 -16.53 -9.51
CA TYR A 170 -4.11 -17.58 -9.39
C TYR A 170 -3.57 -18.96 -9.77
N ARG A 171 -3.04 -19.04 -10.99
CA ARG A 171 -2.48 -20.30 -11.51
C ARG A 171 -1.40 -20.82 -10.59
N HIS A 172 -0.60 -19.93 -10.02
CA HIS A 172 0.45 -20.30 -9.08
C HIS A 172 -0.12 -20.87 -7.78
N LEU A 173 -1.16 -20.26 -7.21
CA LEU A 173 -1.82 -20.75 -5.99
C LEU A 173 -2.44 -22.13 -6.19
N GLU A 174 -3.16 -22.32 -7.28
CA GLU A 174 -3.76 -23.59 -7.65
C GLU A 174 -2.70 -24.68 -7.84
N ALA A 175 -1.61 -24.37 -8.56
CA ALA A 175 -0.53 -25.32 -8.83
C ALA A 175 0.29 -25.66 -7.57
N SER A 176 0.42 -24.74 -6.61
CA SER A 176 1.25 -24.91 -5.41
C SER A 176 0.50 -25.51 -4.22
N ASN A 177 -0.79 -25.79 -4.35
CA ASN A 177 -1.66 -26.30 -3.28
C ASN A 177 -1.46 -25.55 -1.94
N LEU A 178 -1.46 -24.22 -2.00
CA LEU A 178 -1.29 -23.36 -0.83
C LEU A 178 -2.62 -23.14 -0.10
N PRO A 179 -2.60 -22.87 1.22
CA PRO A 179 -3.78 -22.44 1.95
C PRO A 179 -4.46 -21.25 1.29
N LEU A 180 -5.79 -21.30 1.16
CA LEU A 180 -6.58 -20.32 0.42
C LEU A 180 -7.21 -19.26 1.32
N PHE A 181 -7.20 -19.46 2.64
CA PHE A 181 -7.85 -18.56 3.59
C PHE A 181 -6.82 -17.94 4.53
N GLN A 182 -6.82 -16.60 4.58
CA GLN A 182 -6.07 -15.83 5.57
C GLN A 182 -7.02 -15.36 6.66
N TRP A 183 -6.71 -15.71 7.90
CA TRP A 183 -7.39 -15.26 9.09
C TRP A 183 -6.68 -14.04 9.65
N THR A 184 -7.44 -13.00 9.93
CA THR A 184 -6.90 -11.74 10.43
C THR A 184 -7.70 -11.26 11.63
N VAL A 185 -7.02 -11.00 12.74
CA VAL A 185 -7.54 -10.20 13.85
C VAL A 185 -6.77 -8.90 13.90
N ILE A 186 -7.47 -7.78 14.07
CA ILE A 186 -6.87 -6.46 14.19
C ILE A 186 -7.45 -5.73 15.40
N ASP A 187 -6.59 -5.15 16.23
CA ASP A 187 -7.01 -4.23 17.28
C ASP A 187 -7.48 -2.89 16.69
N VAL A 188 -8.67 -2.48 17.09
CA VAL A 188 -9.31 -1.26 16.59
C VAL A 188 -8.53 0.00 16.97
N LEU A 189 -7.90 0.04 18.13
CA LEU A 189 -7.19 1.22 18.63
C LEU A 189 -5.76 1.33 18.08
N THR A 190 -4.96 0.28 18.26
CA THR A 190 -3.53 0.30 17.91
C THR A 190 -3.25 -0.14 16.46
N ARG A 191 -4.19 -0.85 15.84
CA ARG A 191 -4.01 -1.53 14.53
C ARG A 191 -3.00 -2.67 14.57
N ILE A 192 -2.57 -3.13 15.76
CA ILE A 192 -1.81 -4.38 15.86
C ILE A 192 -2.67 -5.49 15.30
N ARG A 193 -2.09 -6.31 14.44
CA ARG A 193 -2.81 -7.40 13.82
C ARG A 193 -2.04 -8.71 13.89
N PHE A 194 -2.80 -9.79 13.82
CA PHE A 194 -2.32 -11.17 13.85
C PHE A 194 -2.83 -11.91 12.62
N LEU A 195 -1.99 -12.78 12.06
CA LEU A 195 -2.29 -13.55 10.85
C LEU A 195 -2.12 -15.04 11.09
N SER A 196 -3.01 -15.82 10.48
CA SER A 196 -2.87 -17.26 10.28
C SER A 196 -3.48 -17.68 8.96
N PHE A 197 -3.24 -18.91 8.53
CA PHE A 197 -3.74 -19.44 7.27
C PHE A 197 -4.48 -20.75 7.48
N SER A 198 -5.34 -21.13 6.53
CA SER A 198 -5.98 -22.43 6.51
C SER A 198 -6.38 -22.84 5.10
N TYR A 199 -6.55 -24.16 4.90
CA TYR A 199 -7.18 -24.72 3.69
C TYR A 199 -8.71 -24.66 3.77
N ARG A 200 -9.26 -24.59 4.99
CA ARG A 200 -10.70 -24.62 5.23
C ARG A 200 -11.16 -23.34 5.92
N LYS A 201 -12.32 -22.86 5.49
CA LYS A 201 -13.05 -21.78 6.14
C LYS A 201 -14.16 -22.38 6.98
N ASP A 202 -13.80 -22.92 8.16
CA ASP A 202 -14.74 -23.57 9.03
C ASP A 202 -14.68 -23.08 10.49
N TRP A 203 -15.70 -23.44 11.24
CA TRP A 203 -15.84 -23.11 12.65
C TRP A 203 -14.66 -23.57 13.52
N PHE A 204 -14.08 -24.73 13.24
CA PHE A 204 -12.97 -25.25 14.05
C PHE A 204 -11.73 -24.39 13.92
N CYS A 205 -11.42 -23.96 12.69
CA CYS A 205 -10.34 -23.02 12.43
C CYS A 205 -10.61 -21.67 13.10
N GLY A 206 -11.84 -21.15 13.01
CA GLY A 206 -12.23 -19.89 13.65
C GLY A 206 -12.11 -19.94 15.17
N LYS A 207 -12.62 -20.99 15.79
CA LYS A 207 -12.53 -21.21 17.24
C LYS A 207 -11.07 -21.30 17.69
N ALA A 208 -10.27 -22.16 17.04
CA ALA A 208 -8.87 -22.34 17.40
C ALA A 208 -8.09 -21.02 17.26
N TYR A 209 -8.29 -20.31 16.16
CA TYR A 209 -7.62 -19.03 15.92
C TYR A 209 -7.95 -18.01 17.01
N LEU A 210 -9.23 -17.78 17.30
CA LEU A 210 -9.64 -16.82 18.32
C LEU A 210 -9.15 -17.21 19.71
N GLN A 211 -9.17 -18.49 20.09
CA GLN A 211 -8.61 -18.94 21.36
C GLN A 211 -7.13 -18.64 21.49
N LEU A 212 -6.35 -18.95 20.45
CA LEU A 212 -4.91 -18.66 20.43
C LEU A 212 -4.62 -17.17 20.54
N ILE A 213 -5.38 -16.30 19.83
CA ILE A 213 -5.23 -14.86 19.90
C ILE A 213 -5.56 -14.34 21.30
N ILE A 214 -6.65 -14.80 21.91
CA ILE A 214 -7.03 -14.40 23.26
C ILE A 214 -5.93 -14.79 24.25
N TRP A 215 -5.43 -16.01 24.21
CA TRP A 215 -4.33 -16.45 25.08
C TRP A 215 -3.06 -15.66 24.85
N TRP A 216 -2.73 -15.37 23.59
CA TRP A 216 -1.59 -14.52 23.23
C TRP A 216 -1.70 -13.13 23.86
N ILE A 217 -2.82 -12.45 23.70
CA ILE A 217 -3.07 -11.14 24.27
C ILE A 217 -2.98 -11.20 25.82
N ARG A 218 -3.58 -12.25 26.44
CA ARG A 218 -3.54 -12.46 27.88
C ARG A 218 -2.13 -12.70 28.42
N SER A 219 -1.28 -13.41 27.69
CA SER A 219 0.11 -13.66 28.10
C SER A 219 0.97 -12.39 28.22
N PHE A 220 0.54 -11.28 27.59
CA PHE A 220 1.18 -9.98 27.71
C PHE A 220 0.50 -9.04 28.74
N GLY A 221 -0.38 -9.58 29.61
CA GLY A 221 -0.96 -8.83 30.72
C GLY A 221 -2.25 -8.06 30.41
N PHE A 222 -2.84 -8.22 29.24
CA PHE A 222 -4.12 -7.58 28.90
C PHE A 222 -5.29 -8.44 29.38
N HIS A 223 -5.71 -8.28 30.64
CA HIS A 223 -6.70 -9.15 31.29
C HIS A 223 -8.12 -8.59 31.40
N TYR A 224 -8.36 -7.36 30.96
CA TYR A 224 -9.70 -6.77 30.95
C TYR A 224 -10.63 -7.42 29.90
N PRO A 225 -11.96 -7.21 29.97
CA PRO A 225 -12.90 -7.76 29.00
C PRO A 225 -12.55 -7.35 27.56
N LEU A 226 -12.62 -8.31 26.64
CA LEU A 226 -12.40 -8.11 25.23
C LEU A 226 -13.73 -8.20 24.48
N HIS A 227 -13.87 -7.45 23.43
CA HIS A 227 -14.98 -7.54 22.49
C HIS A 227 -14.47 -7.89 21.10
N ILE A 228 -15.08 -8.90 20.47
CA ILE A 228 -14.72 -9.36 19.12
C ILE A 228 -15.89 -9.06 18.20
N GLN A 229 -15.63 -8.30 17.16
CA GLN A 229 -16.56 -8.03 16.08
C GLN A 229 -16.19 -8.82 14.84
N SER A 230 -17.16 -9.52 14.23
CA SER A 230 -16.98 -10.28 12.99
C SER A 230 -18.18 -10.06 12.05
N ASP A 231 -18.02 -10.46 10.82
CA ASP A 231 -19.16 -10.66 9.93
C ASP A 231 -20.06 -11.82 10.42
N GLY A 232 -21.19 -12.03 9.74
CA GLY A 232 -22.13 -13.12 10.03
C GLY A 232 -21.70 -14.48 9.47
N GLY A 233 -20.43 -14.67 9.12
CA GLY A 233 -19.91 -15.89 8.50
C GLY A 233 -20.05 -17.14 9.38
N VAL A 234 -20.24 -18.29 8.74
CA VAL A 234 -20.40 -19.60 9.42
C VAL A 234 -19.16 -20.00 10.23
N GLU A 235 -17.98 -19.52 9.82
CA GLU A 235 -16.69 -19.73 10.48
C GLU A 235 -16.62 -19.06 11.86
N PHE A 236 -17.46 -18.06 12.09
CA PHE A 236 -17.64 -17.42 13.40
C PHE A 236 -18.98 -17.78 14.05
N ALA A 237 -19.71 -18.73 13.46
CA ALA A 237 -20.93 -19.37 13.97
C ALA A 237 -22.07 -18.42 14.36
N ALA A 238 -22.30 -17.41 13.56
CA ALA A 238 -23.45 -16.54 13.76
C ALA A 238 -24.77 -17.17 13.28
N SER A 239 -24.73 -18.10 12.35
CA SER A 239 -25.91 -18.56 11.59
C SER A 239 -26.40 -19.96 11.91
N ALA A 240 -25.74 -20.72 12.80
CA ALA A 240 -26.20 -22.06 13.14
C ALA A 240 -27.35 -22.05 14.17
N PRO A 241 -28.48 -22.73 13.93
CA PRO A 241 -29.58 -22.75 14.86
C PRO A 241 -29.18 -23.37 16.21
N GLY A 242 -29.32 -22.61 17.29
CA GLY A 242 -29.41 -23.08 18.65
C GLY A 242 -28.17 -23.68 19.33
N SER A 243 -27.43 -24.58 18.72
CA SER A 243 -26.35 -25.33 19.39
C SER A 243 -24.96 -24.66 19.31
N PHE A 244 -24.63 -24.05 18.18
CA PHE A 244 -23.31 -23.45 17.94
C PHE A 244 -23.10 -22.10 18.65
N LYS A 245 -24.12 -21.25 18.73
CA LYS A 245 -24.05 -19.98 19.46
C LYS A 245 -23.73 -20.21 20.94
N ARG A 246 -24.38 -21.23 21.54
CA ARG A 246 -24.11 -21.65 22.91
C ARG A 246 -22.69 -22.18 23.13
N ASN A 247 -22.12 -22.85 22.16
CA ASN A 247 -20.74 -23.37 22.28
C ASN A 247 -19.69 -22.27 22.24
N LEU A 248 -19.85 -21.21 21.43
CA LEU A 248 -18.96 -20.03 21.46
C LEU A 248 -19.06 -19.28 22.77
N GLU A 249 -20.28 -18.99 23.24
CA GLU A 249 -20.50 -18.33 24.50
C GLU A 249 -19.90 -19.12 25.67
N ARG A 250 -20.02 -20.45 25.66
CA ARG A 250 -19.38 -21.33 26.66
C ARG A 250 -17.85 -21.24 26.65
N VAL A 251 -17.23 -21.13 25.47
CA VAL A 251 -15.77 -21.10 25.35
C VAL A 251 -15.22 -19.71 25.67
N PHE A 252 -15.86 -18.66 25.18
CA PHE A 252 -15.31 -17.31 25.25
C PHE A 252 -15.80 -16.49 26.44
N LYS A 253 -17.02 -16.70 26.91
CA LYS A 253 -17.56 -16.00 28.08
C LYS A 253 -16.72 -16.18 29.35
N PRO A 254 -16.25 -17.40 29.70
CA PRO A 254 -15.35 -17.57 30.85
C PRO A 254 -14.01 -16.85 30.70
N LEU A 255 -13.59 -16.57 29.45
CA LEU A 255 -12.38 -15.82 29.15
C LEU A 255 -12.62 -14.29 29.16
N GLY A 256 -13.81 -13.84 29.58
CA GLY A 256 -14.15 -12.41 29.58
C GLY A 256 -14.28 -11.81 28.18
N VAL A 257 -14.67 -12.62 27.19
CA VAL A 257 -14.81 -12.18 25.79
C VAL A 257 -16.27 -12.14 25.40
N THR A 258 -16.68 -10.99 24.86
CA THR A 258 -18.00 -10.77 24.25
C THR A 258 -17.89 -10.70 22.73
N ARG A 259 -19.00 -10.89 22.03
CA ARG A 259 -19.06 -10.87 20.58
C ARG A 259 -20.22 -10.06 20.04
N SER A 260 -19.98 -9.37 18.94
CA SER A 260 -21.02 -8.81 18.08
C SER A 260 -20.82 -9.17 16.62
N ILE A 261 -21.91 -9.06 15.87
CA ILE A 261 -21.90 -9.20 14.42
C ILE A 261 -22.07 -7.81 13.84
N ILE A 262 -21.36 -7.50 12.77
CA ILE A 262 -21.52 -6.24 12.04
C ILE A 262 -22.98 -6.08 11.58
N ARG A 263 -23.44 -4.86 11.54
CA ARG A 263 -24.78 -4.56 11.04
C ARG A 263 -24.88 -4.90 9.55
N LYS A 264 -25.96 -5.58 9.17
CA LYS A 264 -26.17 -5.94 7.76
C LYS A 264 -26.23 -4.69 6.88
N GLY A 265 -25.40 -4.65 5.84
CA GLY A 265 -25.30 -3.51 4.92
C GLY A 265 -24.44 -2.35 5.43
N HIS A 266 -23.70 -2.52 6.53
CA HIS A 266 -22.78 -1.53 7.10
C HIS A 266 -21.31 -2.00 7.07
N PRO A 267 -20.68 -2.07 5.89
CA PRO A 267 -19.28 -2.50 5.77
C PRO A 267 -18.29 -1.58 6.50
N GLU A 268 -18.70 -0.36 6.85
CA GLU A 268 -17.92 0.54 7.66
C GLU A 268 -17.67 0.05 9.09
N ASP A 269 -18.51 -0.85 9.58
CA ASP A 269 -18.37 -1.43 10.92
C ASP A 269 -17.11 -2.32 11.01
N ASP A 270 -16.70 -2.93 9.89
CA ASP A 270 -15.50 -3.81 9.79
C ASP A 270 -14.34 -3.19 8.98
N ALA A 271 -14.38 -1.88 8.84
CA ALA A 271 -13.50 -1.13 7.95
C ALA A 271 -11.99 -1.30 8.22
N PHE A 272 -11.59 -1.64 9.45
CA PHE A 272 -10.17 -1.76 9.79
C PHE A 272 -9.56 -3.05 9.29
N VAL A 273 -10.25 -4.17 9.47
CA VAL A 273 -9.80 -5.48 8.97
C VAL A 273 -9.89 -5.52 7.44
N GLU A 274 -10.99 -5.05 6.83
CA GLU A 274 -11.12 -4.92 5.37
C GLU A 274 -9.98 -4.08 4.77
N ARG A 275 -9.67 -2.95 5.41
CA ARG A 275 -8.57 -2.09 4.95
C ARG A 275 -7.22 -2.78 5.08
N SER A 276 -7.04 -3.64 6.10
CA SER A 276 -5.83 -4.44 6.24
C SER A 276 -5.69 -5.44 5.09
N HIS A 277 -6.78 -6.10 4.68
CA HIS A 277 -6.80 -7.02 3.55
C HIS A 277 -6.44 -6.35 2.22
N GLN A 278 -6.95 -5.12 1.97
CA GLN A 278 -6.50 -4.35 0.79
C GLN A 278 -5.01 -4.03 0.83
N THR A 279 -4.45 -3.86 2.02
CA THR A 279 -3.01 -3.66 2.21
C THR A 279 -2.25 -4.96 1.91
N ASP A 280 -2.77 -6.10 2.34
CA ASP A 280 -2.18 -7.41 2.06
C ASP A 280 -2.10 -7.68 0.56
N ASP A 281 -3.18 -7.43 -0.20
CA ASP A 281 -3.15 -7.57 -1.66
C ASP A 281 -2.03 -6.76 -2.29
N GLN A 282 -1.93 -5.49 -1.89
CA GLN A 282 -1.05 -4.53 -2.54
C GLN A 282 0.41 -4.63 -2.10
N GLU A 283 0.66 -5.01 -0.86
CA GLU A 283 1.99 -4.93 -0.26
C GLU A 283 2.59 -6.30 0.06
N PHE A 284 1.78 -7.36 0.08
CA PHE A 284 2.20 -8.71 0.35
C PHE A 284 1.89 -9.68 -0.81
N TYR A 285 0.63 -9.93 -1.16
CA TYR A 285 0.29 -10.95 -2.14
C TYR A 285 0.78 -10.63 -3.55
N ILE A 286 0.40 -9.49 -4.12
CA ILE A 286 0.83 -9.12 -5.48
C ILE A 286 2.36 -9.13 -5.63
N PRO A 287 3.15 -8.59 -4.67
CA PRO A 287 4.61 -8.57 -4.83
C PRO A 287 5.32 -9.90 -4.56
N TYR A 288 4.76 -10.77 -3.73
CA TYR A 288 5.52 -11.90 -3.17
C TYR A 288 4.90 -13.27 -3.36
N LEU A 289 3.61 -13.37 -3.73
CA LEU A 289 2.92 -14.65 -3.75
C LEU A 289 3.53 -15.64 -4.76
N LEU A 290 3.99 -15.17 -5.91
CA LEU A 290 4.69 -16.00 -6.89
C LEU A 290 6.02 -16.61 -6.38
N MET A 291 6.56 -16.08 -5.30
CA MET A 291 7.80 -16.59 -4.67
C MET A 291 7.52 -17.65 -3.59
N ILE A 292 6.26 -17.83 -3.21
CA ILE A 292 5.83 -18.75 -2.17
C ILE A 292 5.52 -20.09 -2.83
N LYS A 293 6.32 -21.11 -2.54
CA LYS A 293 6.23 -22.42 -3.22
C LYS A 293 5.52 -23.49 -2.40
N ASN A 294 5.46 -23.34 -1.09
CA ASN A 294 4.91 -24.31 -0.16
C ASN A 294 4.44 -23.62 1.14
N GLU A 295 3.78 -24.39 2.03
CA GLU A 295 3.29 -23.89 3.33
C GLU A 295 4.39 -23.25 4.18
N LYS A 296 5.57 -23.87 4.23
CA LYS A 296 6.70 -23.37 5.03
C LYS A 296 7.14 -21.98 4.56
N ASP A 297 7.15 -21.75 3.25
CA ASP A 297 7.45 -20.42 2.68
C ASP A 297 6.32 -19.44 3.00
N LEU A 298 5.06 -19.89 2.94
CA LEU A 298 3.89 -19.06 3.29
C LEU A 298 3.96 -18.61 4.74
N ILE A 299 4.22 -19.54 5.68
CA ILE A 299 4.38 -19.22 7.11
C ILE A 299 5.53 -18.23 7.32
N LYS A 300 6.72 -18.50 6.77
CA LYS A 300 7.87 -17.59 6.89
C LYS A 300 7.57 -16.19 6.36
N ARG A 301 6.92 -16.11 5.21
CA ARG A 301 6.53 -14.83 4.61
C ARG A 301 5.41 -14.15 5.39
N GLY A 302 4.46 -14.92 5.93
CA GLY A 302 3.40 -14.41 6.80
C GLY A 302 3.95 -13.78 8.08
N ILE A 303 4.88 -14.48 8.78
CA ILE A 303 5.59 -13.96 9.96
C ILE A 303 6.34 -12.67 9.61
N TRP A 304 7.10 -12.68 8.53
CA TRP A 304 7.83 -11.50 8.06
C TRP A 304 6.88 -10.34 7.76
N TRP A 305 5.76 -10.61 7.08
CA TRP A 305 4.78 -9.58 6.72
C TRP A 305 4.06 -9.02 7.94
N GLN A 306 3.69 -9.87 8.91
CA GLN A 306 3.11 -9.44 10.18
C GLN A 306 4.07 -8.54 10.96
N LYS A 307 5.35 -8.91 11.01
CA LYS A 307 6.40 -8.08 11.60
C LYS A 307 6.49 -6.71 10.92
N ILE A 308 6.60 -6.68 9.60
CA ILE A 308 6.66 -5.42 8.83
C ILE A 308 5.41 -4.56 9.10
N TYR A 309 4.22 -5.16 9.10
CA TYR A 309 2.99 -4.43 9.32
C TYR A 309 2.93 -3.80 10.71
N ASN A 310 3.30 -4.53 11.74
CA ASN A 310 3.18 -4.11 13.13
C ASN A 310 4.32 -3.23 13.62
N LEU A 311 5.57 -3.46 13.16
CA LEU A 311 6.77 -2.81 13.72
C LEU A 311 7.41 -1.79 12.78
N ASP A 312 7.30 -1.97 11.47
CA ASP A 312 8.05 -1.13 10.51
C ASP A 312 7.15 -0.24 9.65
N ARG A 313 5.88 -0.60 9.48
CA ARG A 313 4.99 0.07 8.54
C ARG A 313 4.26 1.25 9.17
N PRO A 314 4.50 2.51 8.73
CA PRO A 314 3.77 3.68 9.23
C PRO A 314 2.30 3.65 8.79
N HIS A 315 1.38 3.96 9.70
CA HIS A 315 -0.06 4.01 9.46
C HIS A 315 -0.58 5.45 9.52
N GLN A 316 -1.13 5.97 8.43
CA GLN A 316 -1.67 7.33 8.37
C GLN A 316 -2.78 7.58 9.41
N GLY A 317 -3.62 6.57 9.66
CA GLY A 317 -4.68 6.64 10.67
C GLY A 317 -4.16 6.69 12.11
N LEU A 318 -2.87 6.42 12.34
CA LEU A 318 -2.18 6.49 13.62
C LEU A 318 -1.19 7.68 13.67
N GLY A 319 -1.36 8.69 12.83
CA GLY A 319 -0.43 9.82 12.77
C GLY A 319 0.95 9.44 12.20
N ASN A 320 1.02 8.42 11.36
CA ASN A 320 2.22 7.79 10.80
C ASN A 320 3.05 6.96 11.79
N LEU A 321 2.55 6.71 12.98
CA LEU A 321 3.14 5.71 13.87
C LEU A 321 2.94 4.31 13.31
N THR A 322 3.81 3.38 13.68
CA THR A 322 3.56 1.95 13.54
C THR A 322 2.53 1.51 14.59
N PRO A 323 1.85 0.37 14.42
CA PRO A 323 0.97 -0.20 15.43
C PRO A 323 1.63 -0.34 16.81
N TYR A 324 2.87 -0.80 16.85
CA TYR A 324 3.62 -0.92 18.11
C TYR A 324 3.99 0.42 18.73
N GLU A 325 4.45 1.39 17.93
CA GLU A 325 4.70 2.76 18.43
C GLU A 325 3.41 3.39 18.98
N LYS A 326 2.25 3.09 18.36
CA LYS A 326 0.96 3.53 18.88
C LYS A 326 0.68 2.92 20.25
N LEU A 327 0.91 1.61 20.44
CA LEU A 327 0.75 0.94 21.74
C LEU A 327 1.64 1.61 22.80
N LYS A 328 2.91 1.85 22.50
CA LYS A 328 3.85 2.54 23.40
C LYS A 328 3.41 3.97 23.72
N SER A 329 2.89 4.71 22.74
CA SER A 329 2.41 6.08 22.92
C SER A 329 1.21 6.19 23.88
N LEU A 330 0.51 5.09 24.14
CA LEU A 330 -0.58 4.98 25.10
C LEU A 330 -0.09 4.61 26.51
N GLY A 331 1.22 4.53 26.74
CA GLY A 331 1.81 4.23 28.04
C GLY A 331 1.95 2.73 28.37
N TYR A 332 1.69 1.83 27.42
CA TYR A 332 1.84 0.40 27.62
C TYR A 332 3.29 -0.05 27.38
N VAL A 333 3.90 -0.61 28.43
CA VAL A 333 5.28 -1.13 28.39
C VAL A 333 5.22 -2.63 28.15
N THR A 334 5.24 -3.02 26.88
CA THR A 334 5.33 -4.44 26.46
C THR A 334 6.47 -4.59 25.48
N GLY A 335 7.05 -5.79 25.39
CA GLY A 335 8.04 -6.12 24.35
C GLY A 335 7.42 -6.14 22.95
N GLU A 336 8.27 -6.06 21.93
CA GLU A 336 7.85 -6.17 20.50
C GLU A 336 7.22 -7.54 20.20
N GLU A 337 7.48 -8.53 21.06
CA GLU A 337 7.00 -9.91 20.94
C GLU A 337 5.48 -9.98 20.84
N ILE A 338 4.75 -9.07 21.49
CA ILE A 338 3.28 -9.00 21.35
C ILE A 338 2.83 -8.86 19.89
N CYS A 339 3.64 -8.23 19.06
CA CYS A 339 3.38 -8.03 17.63
C CYS A 339 3.75 -9.23 16.76
N LEU A 340 4.35 -10.28 17.35
CA LEU A 340 4.96 -11.42 16.64
C LEU A 340 4.19 -12.72 16.93
N PHE A 341 2.87 -12.67 16.89
CA PHE A 341 2.05 -13.86 17.01
C PHE A 341 2.50 -14.95 16.02
N PRO A 342 2.65 -16.21 16.44
CA PRO A 342 3.04 -17.29 15.54
C PRO A 342 2.02 -17.48 14.43
N THR A 343 2.41 -17.21 13.19
CA THR A 343 1.58 -17.51 12.02
C THR A 343 1.52 -19.02 11.81
N LEU A 344 0.33 -19.59 11.81
CA LEU A 344 0.09 -21.03 11.80
C LEU A 344 -0.77 -21.43 10.61
N ILE A 345 -0.71 -22.72 10.24
CA ILE A 345 -1.74 -23.38 9.44
C ILE A 345 -2.75 -23.98 10.42
N LEU A 346 -3.94 -23.37 10.48
CA LEU A 346 -4.95 -23.70 11.48
C LEU A 346 -5.50 -25.12 11.35
N ASP A 347 -5.48 -25.69 10.15
CA ASP A 347 -5.87 -27.08 9.93
C ASP A 347 -5.03 -28.05 10.77
N SER A 348 -3.74 -27.80 10.91
CA SER A 348 -2.84 -28.61 11.74
C SER A 348 -3.16 -28.48 13.22
N VAL A 349 -3.52 -27.28 13.68
CA VAL A 349 -3.93 -27.05 15.09
C VAL A 349 -5.27 -27.71 15.38
N CYS A 350 -6.23 -27.63 14.45
CA CYS A 350 -7.54 -28.25 14.60
C CYS A 350 -7.49 -29.79 14.65
N CYS A 351 -6.45 -30.42 14.09
CA CYS A 351 -6.26 -31.86 14.20
C CYS A 351 -5.94 -32.30 15.64
N LEU A 352 -5.50 -31.40 16.50
CA LEU A 352 -5.27 -31.65 17.93
C LEU A 352 -6.55 -31.54 18.79
N ASP A 353 -7.69 -31.18 18.21
CA ASP A 353 -8.97 -31.11 18.91
C ASP A 353 -9.40 -32.53 19.31
N PRO A 354 -9.59 -32.83 20.62
CA PRO A 354 -9.96 -34.16 21.12
C PRO A 354 -11.23 -34.71 20.47
N PHE A 355 -12.13 -33.86 20.02
CA PHE A 355 -13.35 -34.28 19.33
C PHE A 355 -13.11 -34.76 17.89
N LYS A 356 -11.98 -34.39 17.26
CA LYS A 356 -11.58 -34.88 15.93
C LYS A 356 -10.65 -36.11 15.96
N ILE A 357 -9.88 -36.28 17.02
CA ILE A 357 -8.94 -37.41 17.16
C ILE A 357 -9.70 -38.74 17.13
N LYS A 358 -10.93 -38.81 17.66
CA LYS A 358 -11.76 -40.00 17.65
C LYS A 358 -12.21 -40.52 16.27
N THR A 359 -12.13 -39.68 15.23
CA THR A 359 -12.56 -40.08 13.87
C THR A 359 -11.42 -40.49 12.95
N LYS A 360 -10.17 -40.19 13.29
CA LYS A 360 -8.99 -40.57 12.47
C LYS A 360 -8.18 -41.77 12.97
N SER A 361 -8.40 -42.24 14.21
CA SER A 361 -7.65 -43.34 14.79
C SER A 361 -8.05 -44.74 14.27
N VAL A 362 -8.99 -44.81 13.34
CA VAL A 362 -9.45 -46.13 12.78
C VAL A 362 -8.78 -46.43 11.43
N GLN A 363 -8.04 -45.55 10.83
CA GLN A 363 -7.52 -45.74 9.46
C GLN A 363 -6.00 -45.97 9.34
N TYR A 364 -5.25 -46.02 10.43
CA TYR A 364 -3.78 -46.22 10.39
C TYR A 364 -3.27 -47.58 10.84
N HIS A 365 -4.13 -48.62 10.90
CA HIS A 365 -3.70 -49.93 11.39
C HIS A 365 -3.90 -51.10 10.41
N LEU A 366 -3.96 -50.90 9.12
CA LEU A 366 -4.17 -51.99 8.18
C LEU A 366 -3.18 -52.11 7.01
N ASP A 367 -2.03 -51.42 7.02
CA ASP A 367 -1.06 -51.59 5.93
C ASP A 367 0.39 -51.79 6.43
N HIS A 368 0.59 -52.72 7.38
CA HIS A 368 1.91 -53.34 7.61
C HIS A 368 1.70 -54.77 8.06
N ASP A 369 1.48 -55.65 7.08
CA ASP A 369 1.85 -57.04 7.06
C ASP A 369 1.40 -57.67 5.73
N GLN A 370 2.29 -57.55 4.73
CA GLN A 370 2.55 -58.62 3.72
C GLN A 370 3.75 -58.26 2.87
#